data_a2fe318657b3f7bd7d79a7f2bdcb6bfe
#
_entry.id   a2fe318657b3f7bd7d79a7f2bdcb6bfe
#
_cell.length_a   1.000
_cell.length_b   1.000
_cell.length_c   1.000
_cell.angle_alpha   90.00
_cell.angle_beta   90.00
_cell.angle_gamma   90.00
#
_symmetry.space_group_name_H-M   'P 1'
#
loop_
_entity.id
_entity.type
_entity.pdbx_description
1 polymer ?
#
loop_
_entity_poly.entity_id
_entity_poly.type
_entity_poly.pdbx_seq_one_letter_code
_entity_poly.pdbx_strand_id
1 'polypeptide(L)'
;MKVSIFSAFYPFRGGIAQFSALLYRSIEKKHAVQAFTFKRQYPNFLFPGQTQLVTEKDIADKIPATRVLDSMNPLSFISSASAIKNSKSDIYISNYWMSFFGPAMGIIARLIPKKTKQISILHNVIPHEKRFFDIPFNKFFLSKTDGFIVMSDAVLNDLLSLKPNAKYLRIDHPVYTHFGEKINQTVAQKTLNIETDKKTLLFFGLIRDYKGLDLLLEAFNLLDSDYQLVIAGEVYGSFEKYEAIIENSPNKERIHLNNRYINDNEVTTFFSAADVCILPYKSATQSGITAISNHFCLPIIATDVGGLKETIHHNKTGLIVETPNSLEIKQSIDSYFINNLKENFSMTIQKENELKSWDNFAEKLIQFSETI
;
A
#
# COMPACT_ATOMS: atom_id res chain seq x y z
N MET A 1 -11.42 20.82 16.25
CA MET A 1 -12.06 19.53 16.63
C MET A 1 -11.07 18.63 17.32
N LYS A 2 -11.53 17.68 18.10
CA LYS A 2 -10.71 16.60 18.66
C LYS A 2 -10.89 15.33 17.85
N VAL A 3 -9.80 14.73 17.40
CA VAL A 3 -9.79 13.54 16.55
C VAL A 3 -9.06 12.41 17.25
N SER A 4 -9.65 11.22 17.29
CA SER A 4 -8.97 9.98 17.68
C SER A 4 -8.69 9.13 16.46
N ILE A 5 -7.47 8.64 16.30
CA ILE A 5 -7.09 7.73 15.21
C ILE A 5 -6.67 6.39 15.81
N PHE A 6 -7.34 5.31 15.42
CA PHE A 6 -6.93 3.94 15.75
C PHE A 6 -6.37 3.25 14.51
N SER A 7 -5.10 2.84 14.59
CA SER A 7 -4.41 2.14 13.50
C SER A 7 -3.15 1.43 13.98
N ALA A 8 -2.40 0.85 13.03
CA ALA A 8 -0.99 0.55 13.24
C ALA A 8 -0.22 1.87 13.28
N PHE A 9 0.49 2.12 14.38
CA PHE A 9 1.46 3.19 14.57
C PHE A 9 2.76 2.60 15.10
N TYR A 10 3.80 3.40 15.21
CA TYR A 10 5.04 2.98 15.86
C TYR A 10 4.72 2.19 17.16
N PRO A 11 5.36 1.04 17.42
CA PRO A 11 6.51 0.47 16.73
C PRO A 11 6.18 -0.50 15.57
N PHE A 12 4.96 -0.51 15.06
CA PHE A 12 4.62 -1.38 13.92
C PHE A 12 5.18 -0.80 12.62
N ARG A 13 5.61 -1.68 11.71
CA ARG A 13 6.14 -1.33 10.39
C ARG A 13 5.13 -1.56 9.27
N GLY A 14 5.43 -1.03 8.08
CA GLY A 14 4.70 -1.28 6.83
C GLY A 14 3.76 -0.15 6.43
N GLY A 15 3.17 -0.28 5.24
CA GLY A 15 2.42 0.78 4.57
C GLY A 15 1.26 1.37 5.39
N ILE A 16 0.55 0.54 6.19
CA ILE A 16 -0.53 1.05 7.05
C ILE A 16 0.01 1.93 8.18
N ALA A 17 1.16 1.60 8.77
CA ALA A 17 1.75 2.41 9.82
C ALA A 17 2.25 3.75 9.26
N GLN A 18 2.87 3.73 8.08
CA GLN A 18 3.31 4.94 7.36
C GLN A 18 2.12 5.82 6.97
N PHE A 19 1.07 5.22 6.36
CA PHE A 19 -0.17 5.92 6.04
C PHE A 19 -0.76 6.61 7.27
N SER A 20 -0.83 5.90 8.38
CA SER A 20 -1.41 6.40 9.62
C SER A 20 -0.61 7.56 10.21
N ALA A 21 0.72 7.48 10.16
CA ALA A 21 1.61 8.52 10.63
C ALA A 21 1.47 9.81 9.80
N LEU A 22 1.47 9.70 8.47
CA LEU A 22 1.30 10.84 7.57
C LEU A 22 -0.09 11.49 7.71
N LEU A 23 -1.14 10.68 7.85
CA LEU A 23 -2.49 11.18 8.15
C LEU A 23 -2.54 11.92 9.49
N TYR A 24 -1.94 11.33 10.54
CA TYR A 24 -1.82 11.96 11.85
C TYR A 24 -1.15 13.33 11.73
N ARG A 25 0.02 13.40 11.09
CA ARG A 25 0.78 14.66 10.90
C ARG A 25 0.00 15.72 10.14
N SER A 26 -0.80 15.29 9.17
CA SER A 26 -1.62 16.23 8.41
C SER A 26 -2.80 16.77 9.22
N ILE A 27 -3.49 15.91 9.99
CA ILE A 27 -4.63 16.33 10.81
C ILE A 27 -4.16 17.20 12.00
N GLU A 28 -3.01 16.89 12.63
CA GLU A 28 -2.51 17.64 13.80
C GLU A 28 -2.17 19.10 13.50
N LYS A 29 -1.95 19.47 12.22
CA LYS A 29 -1.72 20.85 11.81
C LYS A 29 -2.90 21.77 12.16
N LYS A 30 -4.12 21.26 12.14
CA LYS A 30 -5.36 22.04 12.30
C LYS A 30 -6.26 21.55 13.44
N HIS A 31 -6.02 20.37 14.01
CA HIS A 31 -6.91 19.71 14.97
C HIS A 31 -6.11 19.05 16.11
N ALA A 32 -6.73 18.90 17.28
CA ALA A 32 -6.16 18.12 18.37
C ALA A 32 -6.31 16.63 18.06
N VAL A 33 -5.21 15.89 17.95
CA VAL A 33 -5.21 14.48 17.56
C VAL A 33 -4.67 13.59 18.66
N GLN A 34 -5.30 12.45 18.89
CA GLN A 34 -4.83 11.39 19.76
C GLN A 34 -4.76 10.08 19.00
N ALA A 35 -3.58 9.43 19.00
CA ALA A 35 -3.37 8.15 18.34
C ALA A 35 -3.54 6.98 19.31
N PHE A 36 -4.19 5.92 18.85
CA PHE A 36 -4.34 4.64 19.51
C PHE A 36 -3.83 3.52 18.60
N THR A 37 -3.17 2.51 19.20
CA THR A 37 -2.59 1.41 18.43
C THR A 37 -2.71 0.08 19.16
N PHE A 38 -2.20 -0.95 18.53
CA PHE A 38 -2.22 -2.31 19.06
C PHE A 38 -1.19 -2.50 20.19
N LYS A 39 -1.52 -3.35 21.16
CA LYS A 39 -0.56 -4.05 22.03
C LYS A 39 0.03 -5.22 21.26
N ARG A 40 -0.85 -5.98 20.60
CA ARG A 40 -0.53 -7.09 19.70
C ARG A 40 -1.45 -7.01 18.48
N GLN A 41 -0.85 -6.87 17.30
CA GLN A 41 -1.57 -6.74 16.03
C GLN A 41 -1.99 -8.11 15.49
N TYR A 42 -1.03 -9.02 15.34
CA TYR A 42 -1.26 -10.40 14.89
C TYR A 42 -0.68 -11.41 15.89
N PRO A 43 -1.29 -12.59 16.02
CA PRO A 43 -0.57 -13.73 16.60
C PRO A 43 0.56 -14.15 15.64
N ASN A 44 1.68 -14.64 16.20
CA ASN A 44 2.89 -14.95 15.42
C ASN A 44 2.62 -15.93 14.26
N PHE A 45 1.70 -16.89 14.44
CA PHE A 45 1.36 -17.87 13.40
C PHE A 45 0.55 -17.31 12.22
N LEU A 46 -0.07 -16.12 12.36
CA LEU A 46 -0.78 -15.45 11.28
C LEU A 46 0.07 -14.39 10.57
N PHE A 47 1.23 -14.06 11.11
CA PHE A 47 2.13 -13.11 10.49
C PHE A 47 3.23 -13.87 9.74
N PRO A 48 3.23 -13.85 8.41
CA PRO A 48 4.15 -14.63 7.60
C PRO A 48 5.54 -14.00 7.44
N GLY A 49 5.76 -12.76 7.93
CA GLY A 49 7.05 -12.07 7.86
C GLY A 49 7.95 -12.31 9.07
N GLN A 50 9.19 -11.84 8.98
CA GLN A 50 10.18 -12.01 10.07
C GLN A 50 9.82 -11.21 11.33
N THR A 51 9.36 -9.97 11.19
CA THR A 51 8.93 -9.11 12.29
C THR A 51 7.83 -8.13 11.88
N GLN A 52 6.93 -7.83 12.82
CA GLN A 52 5.89 -6.80 12.67
C GLN A 52 6.38 -5.42 13.10
N LEU A 53 7.58 -5.35 13.69
CA LEU A 53 8.09 -4.14 14.34
C LEU A 53 9.18 -3.50 13.48
N VAL A 54 9.30 -2.19 13.61
CA VAL A 54 10.40 -1.42 13.01
C VAL A 54 11.74 -1.87 13.57
N THR A 55 12.76 -1.83 12.72
CA THR A 55 14.16 -2.06 13.07
C THR A 55 14.88 -0.72 13.23
N GLU A 56 16.12 -0.73 13.68
CA GLU A 56 16.95 0.49 13.79
C GLU A 56 17.23 1.16 12.44
N LYS A 57 17.02 0.43 11.33
CA LYS A 57 17.26 0.92 9.96
C LYS A 57 16.02 1.53 9.31
N ASP A 58 14.84 1.39 9.94
CA ASP A 58 13.60 1.94 9.40
C ASP A 58 13.44 3.41 9.79
N ILE A 59 13.07 4.25 8.83
CA ILE A 59 12.67 5.64 9.08
C ILE A 59 11.20 5.63 9.50
N ALA A 60 10.94 5.42 10.79
CA ALA A 60 9.58 5.41 11.32
C ALA A 60 9.29 6.69 12.10
N ASP A 61 8.18 7.35 11.76
CA ASP A 61 7.68 8.47 12.57
C ASP A 61 7.13 7.94 13.90
N LYS A 62 7.79 8.32 15.00
CA LYS A 62 7.45 7.88 16.37
C LYS A 62 6.25 8.64 16.92
N ILE A 63 5.10 8.53 16.24
CA ILE A 63 3.84 9.09 16.74
C ILE A 63 3.56 8.57 18.16
N PRO A 64 3.24 9.45 19.14
CA PRO A 64 2.93 9.04 20.51
C PRO A 64 1.55 8.38 20.57
N ALA A 65 1.48 7.09 20.25
CA ALA A 65 0.25 6.32 20.22
C ALA A 65 0.04 5.50 21.51
N THR A 66 -1.16 5.59 22.08
CA THR A 66 -1.53 4.77 23.25
C THR A 66 -1.82 3.34 22.79
N ARG A 67 -1.06 2.37 23.29
CA ARG A 67 -1.23 0.95 22.98
C ARG A 67 -2.39 0.35 23.77
N VAL A 68 -3.49 0.02 23.09
CA VAL A 68 -4.75 -0.39 23.76
C VAL A 68 -5.20 -1.79 23.36
N LEU A 69 -5.17 -2.14 22.05
CA LEU A 69 -5.82 -3.33 21.51
C LEU A 69 -4.86 -4.54 21.41
N ASP A 70 -5.19 -5.62 22.07
CA ASP A 70 -4.69 -6.95 21.77
C ASP A 70 -5.72 -7.69 20.92
N SER A 71 -5.39 -7.97 19.66
CA SER A 71 -6.31 -8.56 18.69
C SER A 71 -6.84 -9.96 19.08
N MET A 72 -6.15 -10.64 20.02
CA MET A 72 -6.50 -11.98 20.49
C MET A 72 -7.25 -11.98 21.83
N ASN A 73 -7.35 -10.83 22.52
CA ASN A 73 -7.96 -10.75 23.83
C ASN A 73 -9.27 -9.95 23.78
N PRO A 74 -10.47 -10.58 23.85
CA PRO A 74 -11.74 -9.89 23.80
C PRO A 74 -11.96 -8.83 24.91
N LEU A 75 -11.36 -9.01 26.09
CA LEU A 75 -11.42 -8.01 27.15
C LEU A 75 -10.71 -6.72 26.76
N SER A 76 -9.67 -6.83 25.92
CA SER A 76 -8.98 -5.64 25.39
C SER A 76 -9.84 -4.81 24.44
N PHE A 77 -10.86 -5.40 23.81
CA PHE A 77 -11.77 -4.69 22.92
C PHE A 77 -12.59 -3.65 23.71
N ILE A 78 -13.08 -4.07 24.88
CA ILE A 78 -13.85 -3.22 25.80
C ILE A 78 -12.95 -2.13 26.40
N SER A 79 -11.78 -2.51 26.89
CA SER A 79 -10.83 -1.53 27.46
C SER A 79 -10.32 -0.54 26.42
N SER A 80 -10.13 -0.96 25.16
CA SER A 80 -9.78 -0.08 24.04
C SER A 80 -10.90 0.94 23.75
N ALA A 81 -12.14 0.46 23.69
CA ALA A 81 -13.30 1.34 23.52
C ALA A 81 -13.41 2.37 24.66
N SER A 82 -13.16 1.94 25.92
CA SER A 82 -13.14 2.85 27.06
C SER A 82 -12.04 3.90 26.97
N ALA A 83 -10.83 3.51 26.55
CA ALA A 83 -9.71 4.45 26.33
C ALA A 83 -10.05 5.50 25.27
N ILE A 84 -10.60 5.07 24.12
CA ILE A 84 -11.01 5.95 23.03
C ILE A 84 -12.18 6.86 23.47
N LYS A 85 -13.18 6.33 24.16
CA LYS A 85 -14.28 7.12 24.72
C LYS A 85 -13.77 8.23 25.68
N ASN A 86 -12.78 7.92 26.49
CA ASN A 86 -12.20 8.86 27.46
C ASN A 86 -11.42 9.99 26.79
N SER A 87 -11.02 9.87 25.54
CA SER A 87 -10.43 10.96 24.75
C SER A 87 -11.42 12.10 24.47
N LYS A 88 -12.74 11.82 24.57
CA LYS A 88 -13.83 12.76 24.29
C LYS A 88 -13.70 13.39 22.91
N SER A 89 -13.36 12.61 21.90
CA SER A 89 -13.15 13.06 20.53
C SER A 89 -14.49 13.30 19.82
N ASP A 90 -14.49 14.30 18.96
CA ASP A 90 -15.62 14.61 18.06
C ASP A 90 -15.69 13.58 16.93
N ILE A 91 -14.50 13.14 16.45
CA ILE A 91 -14.35 12.19 15.35
C ILE A 91 -13.45 11.04 15.82
N TYR A 92 -13.86 9.81 15.51
CA TYR A 92 -13.06 8.60 15.62
C TYR A 92 -12.77 8.05 14.22
N ILE A 93 -11.51 7.98 13.86
CA ILE A 93 -11.02 7.43 12.59
C ILE A 93 -10.36 6.09 12.85
N SER A 94 -10.71 5.08 12.07
CA SER A 94 -10.05 3.77 12.09
C SER A 94 -9.53 3.38 10.72
N ASN A 95 -8.33 2.80 10.65
CA ASN A 95 -7.83 2.15 9.44
C ASN A 95 -8.19 0.67 9.46
N TYR A 96 -8.80 0.17 8.38
CA TYR A 96 -9.24 -1.21 8.25
C TYR A 96 -8.64 -1.87 7.01
N TRP A 97 -7.94 -2.99 7.17
CA TRP A 97 -7.22 -3.66 6.07
C TRP A 97 -7.33 -5.19 6.10
N MET A 98 -7.95 -5.77 7.13
CA MET A 98 -8.08 -7.22 7.27
C MET A 98 -9.32 -7.57 8.09
N SER A 99 -10.11 -8.51 7.58
CA SER A 99 -11.34 -9.02 8.20
C SER A 99 -11.15 -9.60 9.62
N PHE A 100 -9.97 -10.15 9.90
CA PHE A 100 -9.58 -10.63 11.23
C PHE A 100 -9.80 -9.59 12.34
N PHE A 101 -9.67 -8.30 12.06
CA PHE A 101 -9.92 -7.22 13.02
C PHE A 101 -11.41 -6.88 13.16
N GLY A 102 -12.27 -7.41 12.29
CA GLY A 102 -13.69 -7.08 12.26
C GLY A 102 -14.40 -7.20 13.61
N PRO A 103 -14.27 -8.31 14.35
CA PRO A 103 -14.87 -8.46 15.69
C PRO A 103 -14.39 -7.40 16.69
N ALA A 104 -13.07 -7.19 16.78
CA ALA A 104 -12.48 -6.23 17.72
C ALA A 104 -12.90 -4.79 17.40
N MET A 105 -12.74 -4.38 16.15
CA MET A 105 -13.07 -3.03 15.72
C MET A 105 -14.59 -2.77 15.72
N GLY A 106 -15.40 -3.79 15.42
CA GLY A 106 -16.86 -3.69 15.49
C GLY A 106 -17.37 -3.54 16.93
N ILE A 107 -16.75 -4.21 17.91
CA ILE A 107 -17.07 -4.02 19.33
C ILE A 107 -16.65 -2.63 19.80
N ILE A 108 -15.44 -2.19 19.42
CA ILE A 108 -14.97 -0.82 19.73
C ILE A 108 -15.95 0.20 19.17
N ALA A 109 -16.27 0.11 17.88
CA ALA A 109 -17.21 1.02 17.20
C ALA A 109 -18.59 1.05 17.88
N ARG A 110 -19.10 -0.10 18.30
CA ARG A 110 -20.39 -0.19 19.03
C ARG A 110 -20.40 0.53 20.38
N LEU A 111 -19.26 0.52 21.07
CA LEU A 111 -19.13 1.06 22.43
C LEU A 111 -18.74 2.54 22.46
N ILE A 112 -18.29 3.11 21.34
CA ILE A 112 -18.05 4.54 21.20
C ILE A 112 -19.40 5.29 21.23
N PRO A 113 -19.50 6.44 21.93
CA PRO A 113 -20.74 7.21 22.01
C PRO A 113 -21.24 7.67 20.66
N LYS A 114 -22.55 7.59 20.41
CA LYS A 114 -23.18 8.01 19.13
C LYS A 114 -22.93 9.46 18.73
N LYS A 115 -22.57 10.32 19.68
CA LYS A 115 -22.20 11.71 19.39
C LYS A 115 -20.82 11.85 18.72
N THR A 116 -19.95 10.85 18.84
CA THR A 116 -18.65 10.80 18.17
C THR A 116 -18.85 10.21 16.79
N LYS A 117 -18.55 10.97 15.74
CA LYS A 117 -18.65 10.51 14.34
C LYS A 117 -17.59 9.46 14.06
N GLN A 118 -17.98 8.35 13.49
CA GLN A 118 -17.10 7.21 13.25
C GLN A 118 -16.82 7.01 11.77
N ILE A 119 -15.57 7.18 11.35
CA ILE A 119 -15.11 7.01 9.98
C ILE A 119 -14.10 5.87 9.92
N SER A 120 -14.27 4.97 8.97
CA SER A 120 -13.25 3.98 8.67
C SER A 120 -12.64 4.19 7.30
N ILE A 121 -11.30 4.24 7.25
CA ILE A 121 -10.55 4.21 6.00
C ILE A 121 -10.32 2.75 5.64
N LEU A 122 -10.91 2.34 4.52
CA LEU A 122 -10.87 0.96 4.05
C LEU A 122 -9.72 0.79 3.06
N HIS A 123 -8.67 0.08 3.47
CA HIS A 123 -7.57 -0.29 2.59
C HIS A 123 -7.85 -1.59 1.85
N ASN A 124 -8.64 -2.48 2.48
CA ASN A 124 -9.10 -3.73 1.90
C ASN A 124 -10.37 -4.17 2.65
N VAL A 125 -11.35 -4.72 1.94
CA VAL A 125 -12.59 -5.24 2.54
C VAL A 125 -12.65 -6.75 2.37
N ILE A 126 -12.59 -7.26 1.14
CA ILE A 126 -12.60 -8.69 0.85
C ILE A 126 -11.18 -9.12 0.51
N PRO A 127 -10.53 -9.97 1.35
CA PRO A 127 -9.17 -10.42 1.07
C PRO A 127 -9.11 -11.30 -0.19
N HIS A 128 -7.96 -11.28 -0.88
CA HIS A 128 -7.72 -12.12 -2.07
C HIS A 128 -7.81 -13.61 -1.75
N GLU A 129 -7.26 -14.00 -0.61
CA GLU A 129 -7.34 -15.35 -0.06
C GLU A 129 -8.52 -15.41 0.91
N LYS A 130 -9.72 -15.75 0.40
CA LYS A 130 -10.96 -15.75 1.18
C LYS A 130 -10.96 -16.86 2.24
N ARG A 131 -11.39 -16.48 3.45
CA ARG A 131 -11.63 -17.39 4.57
C ARG A 131 -13.11 -17.37 4.95
N PHE A 132 -13.61 -18.45 5.56
CA PHE A 132 -15.03 -18.59 5.90
C PHE A 132 -15.57 -17.49 6.81
N PHE A 133 -14.73 -16.85 7.61
CA PHE A 133 -15.12 -15.80 8.55
C PHE A 133 -15.05 -14.38 7.98
N ASP A 134 -14.45 -14.17 6.80
CA ASP A 134 -14.20 -12.83 6.27
C ASP A 134 -15.49 -12.03 6.08
N ILE A 135 -16.50 -12.61 5.45
CA ILE A 135 -17.78 -11.94 5.18
C ILE A 135 -18.52 -11.59 6.46
N PRO A 136 -18.76 -12.53 7.43
CA PRO A 136 -19.47 -12.19 8.66
C PRO A 136 -18.73 -11.16 9.51
N PHE A 137 -17.41 -11.22 9.59
CA PHE A 137 -16.61 -10.26 10.37
C PHE A 137 -16.64 -8.87 9.73
N ASN A 138 -16.52 -8.78 8.42
CA ASN A 138 -16.65 -7.52 7.69
C ASN A 138 -18.05 -6.93 7.88
N LYS A 139 -19.13 -7.71 7.66
CA LYS A 139 -20.50 -7.23 7.86
C LYS A 139 -20.73 -6.70 9.27
N PHE A 140 -20.23 -7.40 10.28
CA PHE A 140 -20.33 -6.94 11.67
C PHE A 140 -19.67 -5.59 11.88
N PHE A 141 -18.41 -5.42 11.47
CA PHE A 141 -17.67 -4.16 11.60
C PHE A 141 -18.36 -3.02 10.81
N LEU A 142 -18.62 -3.24 9.52
CA LEU A 142 -19.24 -2.24 8.65
C LEU A 142 -20.61 -1.77 9.17
N SER A 143 -21.38 -2.66 9.84
CA SER A 143 -22.69 -2.29 10.41
C SER A 143 -22.60 -1.31 11.57
N LYS A 144 -21.42 -1.12 12.18
CA LYS A 144 -21.23 -0.28 13.38
C LYS A 144 -20.54 1.04 13.07
N THR A 145 -20.06 1.24 11.86
CA THR A 145 -19.36 2.44 11.41
C THR A 145 -20.30 3.36 10.65
N ASP A 146 -20.22 4.67 10.88
CA ASP A 146 -21.13 5.69 10.32
C ASP A 146 -20.78 6.02 8.87
N GLY A 147 -19.48 6.21 8.57
CA GLY A 147 -19.00 6.58 7.25
C GLY A 147 -17.68 5.91 6.87
N PHE A 148 -17.39 5.87 5.57
CA PHE A 148 -16.23 5.15 5.03
C PHE A 148 -15.46 6.03 4.05
N ILE A 149 -14.12 5.96 4.13
CA ILE A 149 -13.24 6.45 3.09
C ILE A 149 -12.74 5.25 2.29
N VAL A 150 -12.84 5.32 0.98
CA VAL A 150 -12.33 4.32 0.04
C VAL A 150 -11.38 4.98 -0.95
N MET A 151 -10.33 4.28 -1.34
CA MET A 151 -9.28 4.83 -2.19
C MET A 151 -9.23 4.19 -3.58
N SER A 152 -10.11 3.21 -3.85
CA SER A 152 -10.26 2.57 -5.15
C SER A 152 -11.71 2.13 -5.37
N ASP A 153 -12.11 2.00 -6.65
CA ASP A 153 -13.46 1.50 -7.00
C ASP A 153 -13.61 0.02 -6.66
N ALA A 154 -12.51 -0.76 -6.69
CA ALA A 154 -12.53 -2.15 -6.25
C ALA A 154 -12.94 -2.26 -4.77
N VAL A 155 -12.35 -1.47 -3.88
CA VAL A 155 -12.72 -1.44 -2.45
C VAL A 155 -14.12 -0.87 -2.24
N LEU A 156 -14.53 0.11 -3.06
CA LEU A 156 -15.91 0.64 -3.05
C LEU A 156 -16.92 -0.44 -3.40
N ASN A 157 -16.69 -1.19 -4.47
CA ASN A 157 -17.58 -2.28 -4.89
C ASN A 157 -17.69 -3.36 -3.81
N ASP A 158 -16.57 -3.73 -3.18
CA ASP A 158 -16.57 -4.64 -2.03
C ASP A 158 -17.43 -4.10 -0.87
N LEU A 159 -17.24 -2.83 -0.50
CA LEU A 159 -18.04 -2.17 0.54
C LEU A 159 -19.54 -2.23 0.23
N LEU A 160 -19.93 -1.81 -0.98
CA LEU A 160 -21.34 -1.75 -1.39
C LEU A 160 -21.96 -3.15 -1.50
N SER A 161 -21.19 -4.17 -1.85
CA SER A 161 -21.65 -5.57 -1.86
C SER A 161 -22.04 -6.07 -0.46
N LEU A 162 -21.40 -5.56 0.59
CA LEU A 162 -21.66 -5.96 1.99
C LEU A 162 -22.56 -4.99 2.75
N LYS A 163 -22.56 -3.70 2.36
CA LYS A 163 -23.38 -2.63 2.94
C LYS A 163 -23.85 -1.68 1.83
N PRO A 164 -24.93 -2.03 1.09
CA PRO A 164 -25.41 -1.25 -0.07
C PRO A 164 -25.71 0.23 0.22
N ASN A 165 -26.17 0.54 1.44
CA ASN A 165 -26.50 1.90 1.87
C ASN A 165 -25.36 2.56 2.67
N ALA A 166 -24.11 2.20 2.42
CA ALA A 166 -22.96 2.80 3.08
C ALA A 166 -22.85 4.29 2.72
N LYS A 167 -22.67 5.16 3.72
CA LYS A 167 -22.19 6.52 3.46
C LYS A 167 -20.69 6.46 3.23
N TYR A 168 -20.21 6.97 2.11
CA TYR A 168 -18.79 6.92 1.77
C TYR A 168 -18.31 8.16 1.04
N LEU A 169 -17.01 8.38 1.08
CA LEU A 169 -16.30 9.31 0.23
C LEU A 169 -15.13 8.58 -0.45
N ARG A 170 -15.07 8.67 -1.78
CA ARG A 170 -13.93 8.18 -2.55
C ARG A 170 -12.89 9.30 -2.66
N ILE A 171 -11.68 9.03 -2.19
CA ILE A 171 -10.52 9.92 -2.29
C ILE A 171 -9.33 9.11 -2.77
N ASP A 172 -8.57 9.62 -3.76
CA ASP A 172 -7.36 8.96 -4.22
C ASP A 172 -6.34 8.83 -3.10
N HIS A 173 -5.54 7.75 -3.15
CA HIS A 173 -4.45 7.55 -2.20
C HIS A 173 -3.46 8.70 -2.28
N PRO A 174 -3.12 9.36 -1.16
CA PRO A 174 -2.12 10.42 -1.16
C PRO A 174 -0.74 9.90 -1.54
N VAL A 175 0.09 10.77 -2.10
CA VAL A 175 1.48 10.43 -2.45
C VAL A 175 2.33 10.36 -1.18
N TYR A 176 3.18 9.35 -1.07
CA TYR A 176 4.14 9.24 0.02
C TYR A 176 5.25 10.28 -0.16
N THR A 177 5.62 10.98 0.91
CA THR A 177 6.65 12.04 0.86
C THR A 177 7.84 11.77 1.79
N HIS A 178 7.81 10.68 2.55
CA HIS A 178 8.79 10.38 3.59
C HIS A 178 10.01 9.60 3.12
N PHE A 179 10.02 9.09 1.87
CA PHE A 179 11.15 8.34 1.33
C PHE A 179 12.33 9.22 0.88
N GLY A 180 12.20 10.55 0.99
CA GLY A 180 13.21 11.49 0.50
C GLY A 180 13.04 11.83 -0.98
N GLU A 181 13.95 12.65 -1.49
CA GLU A 181 13.91 13.10 -2.89
C GLU A 181 14.57 12.08 -3.82
N LYS A 182 14.14 12.09 -5.08
CA LYS A 182 14.76 11.31 -6.15
C LYS A 182 16.23 11.72 -6.33
N ILE A 183 17.13 10.75 -6.34
CA ILE A 183 18.55 10.97 -6.58
C ILE A 183 18.88 10.72 -8.07
N ASN A 184 20.11 11.11 -8.46
CA ASN A 184 20.58 10.87 -9.84
C ASN A 184 20.58 9.36 -10.15
N GLN A 185 20.02 8.98 -11.31
CA GLN A 185 19.84 7.58 -11.72
C GLN A 185 21.17 6.81 -11.76
N THR A 186 22.21 7.40 -12.36
CA THR A 186 23.53 6.76 -12.46
C THR A 186 24.18 6.53 -11.09
N VAL A 187 23.96 7.47 -10.14
CA VAL A 187 24.42 7.30 -8.74
C VAL A 187 23.68 6.16 -8.07
N ALA A 188 22.37 6.09 -8.24
CA ALA A 188 21.54 5.01 -7.69
C ALA A 188 21.94 3.64 -8.26
N GLN A 189 22.13 3.55 -9.58
CA GLN A 189 22.57 2.33 -10.27
C GLN A 189 23.92 1.85 -9.77
N LYS A 190 24.91 2.75 -9.63
CA LYS A 190 26.23 2.42 -9.04
C LYS A 190 26.11 1.94 -7.59
N THR A 191 25.22 2.53 -6.80
CA THR A 191 24.96 2.10 -5.41
C THR A 191 24.40 0.68 -5.35
N LEU A 192 23.59 0.30 -6.34
CA LEU A 192 23.05 -1.06 -6.46
C LEU A 192 23.99 -2.04 -7.16
N ASN A 193 25.17 -1.59 -7.61
CA ASN A 193 26.14 -2.37 -8.41
C ASN A 193 25.51 -2.96 -9.68
N ILE A 194 24.69 -2.16 -10.39
CA ILE A 194 24.08 -2.52 -11.67
C ILE A 194 24.61 -1.66 -12.80
N GLU A 195 24.41 -2.10 -14.03
CA GLU A 195 24.93 -1.42 -15.23
C GLU A 195 24.20 -0.08 -15.46
N THR A 196 24.95 0.95 -15.88
CA THR A 196 24.39 2.31 -16.01
C THR A 196 23.91 2.66 -17.43
N ASP A 197 24.23 1.83 -18.39
CA ASP A 197 23.88 1.96 -19.81
C ASP A 197 22.69 1.07 -20.22
N LYS A 198 22.17 0.23 -19.31
CA LYS A 198 21.03 -0.64 -19.57
C LYS A 198 19.72 -0.04 -19.08
N LYS A 199 18.65 -0.39 -19.78
CA LYS A 199 17.26 -0.11 -19.40
C LYS A 199 16.89 -0.91 -18.14
N THR A 200 16.59 -0.22 -17.06
CA THR A 200 16.39 -0.82 -15.74
C THR A 200 14.91 -1.00 -15.44
N LEU A 201 14.45 -2.25 -15.36
CA LEU A 201 13.13 -2.63 -14.90
C LEU A 201 13.16 -2.87 -13.38
N LEU A 202 12.14 -2.42 -12.64
CA LEU A 202 12.04 -2.63 -11.20
C LEU A 202 10.77 -3.43 -10.86
N PHE A 203 10.94 -4.56 -10.18
CA PHE A 203 9.89 -5.21 -9.40
C PHE A 203 10.15 -4.91 -7.92
N PHE A 204 9.16 -4.32 -7.22
CA PHE A 204 9.33 -3.90 -5.84
C PHE A 204 8.18 -4.36 -4.94
N GLY A 205 8.52 -4.70 -3.69
CA GLY A 205 7.59 -5.05 -2.61
C GLY A 205 7.52 -6.55 -2.32
N LEU A 206 6.59 -6.96 -1.46
CA LEU A 206 6.46 -8.35 -1.03
C LEU A 206 6.36 -9.32 -2.22
N ILE A 207 7.16 -10.37 -2.22
CA ILE A 207 7.14 -11.42 -3.25
C ILE A 207 6.11 -12.47 -2.83
N ARG A 208 4.99 -12.49 -3.56
CA ARG A 208 3.86 -13.43 -3.40
C ARG A 208 3.36 -13.88 -4.76
N ASP A 209 2.74 -15.05 -4.85
CA ASP A 209 2.28 -15.62 -6.13
C ASP A 209 1.34 -14.68 -6.88
N TYR A 210 0.38 -14.06 -6.20
CA TYR A 210 -0.56 -13.14 -6.85
C TYR A 210 0.10 -11.88 -7.44
N LYS A 211 1.34 -11.56 -7.05
CA LYS A 211 2.11 -10.43 -7.60
C LYS A 211 2.82 -10.74 -8.91
N GLY A 212 2.77 -11.97 -9.38
CA GLY A 212 3.12 -12.36 -10.73
C GLY A 212 4.60 -12.20 -11.09
N LEU A 213 5.53 -12.31 -10.12
CA LEU A 213 6.95 -12.24 -10.42
C LEU A 213 7.38 -13.30 -11.46
N ASP A 214 6.73 -14.47 -11.47
CA ASP A 214 6.93 -15.51 -12.48
C ASP A 214 6.64 -14.99 -13.91
N LEU A 215 5.52 -14.28 -14.09
CA LEU A 215 5.16 -13.69 -15.39
C LEU A 215 6.20 -12.66 -15.86
N LEU A 216 6.75 -11.86 -14.92
CA LEU A 216 7.80 -10.89 -15.25
C LEU A 216 9.11 -11.59 -15.62
N LEU A 217 9.51 -12.63 -14.90
CA LEU A 217 10.73 -13.40 -15.20
C LEU A 217 10.64 -14.07 -16.57
N GLU A 218 9.48 -14.64 -16.90
CA GLU A 218 9.22 -15.20 -18.24
C GLU A 218 9.28 -14.10 -19.33
N ALA A 219 8.64 -12.94 -19.08
CA ALA A 219 8.69 -11.81 -19.99
C ALA A 219 10.13 -11.30 -20.19
N PHE A 220 10.92 -11.21 -19.10
CA PHE A 220 12.31 -10.78 -19.13
C PHE A 220 13.20 -11.72 -19.95
N ASN A 221 12.92 -13.02 -19.95
CA ASN A 221 13.63 -13.99 -20.77
C ASN A 221 13.45 -13.76 -22.28
N LEU A 222 12.40 -13.02 -22.68
CA LEU A 222 12.12 -12.68 -24.08
C LEU A 222 12.70 -11.31 -24.49
N LEU A 223 13.29 -10.55 -23.54
CA LEU A 223 13.92 -9.25 -23.79
C LEU A 223 15.39 -9.43 -24.21
N ASP A 224 15.87 -8.49 -25.05
CA ASP A 224 17.25 -8.46 -25.52
C ASP A 224 18.27 -8.06 -24.42
N SER A 225 19.54 -7.90 -24.81
CA SER A 225 20.64 -7.61 -23.88
C SER A 225 20.63 -6.19 -23.33
N ASP A 226 19.80 -5.27 -23.84
CA ASP A 226 19.75 -3.87 -23.41
C ASP A 226 19.01 -3.67 -22.08
N TYR A 227 18.37 -4.72 -21.57
CA TYR A 227 17.57 -4.66 -20.37
C TYR A 227 18.24 -5.35 -19.19
N GLN A 228 18.02 -4.82 -18.00
CA GLN A 228 18.30 -5.46 -16.72
C GLN A 228 17.08 -5.40 -15.79
N LEU A 229 16.97 -6.36 -14.90
CA LEU A 229 15.85 -6.49 -13.96
C LEU A 229 16.34 -6.43 -12.51
N VAL A 230 15.83 -5.47 -11.76
CA VAL A 230 16.01 -5.38 -10.31
C VAL A 230 14.77 -5.92 -9.62
N ILE A 231 14.95 -6.94 -8.78
CA ILE A 231 13.90 -7.52 -7.93
C ILE A 231 14.22 -7.17 -6.49
N ALA A 232 13.34 -6.42 -5.83
CA ALA A 232 13.56 -5.94 -4.47
C ALA A 232 12.33 -6.17 -3.59
N GLY A 233 12.48 -6.98 -2.53
CA GLY A 233 11.40 -7.22 -1.58
C GLY A 233 11.51 -8.52 -0.80
N GLU A 234 10.81 -8.56 0.33
CA GLU A 234 10.76 -9.71 1.22
C GLU A 234 9.88 -10.82 0.63
N VAL A 235 10.36 -12.05 0.73
CA VAL A 235 9.64 -13.24 0.27
C VAL A 235 8.61 -13.67 1.29
N TYR A 236 7.40 -13.92 0.82
CA TYR A 236 6.31 -14.48 1.60
C TYR A 236 5.94 -15.87 1.07
N GLY A 237 6.34 -16.90 1.78
CA GLY A 237 6.24 -18.29 1.37
C GLY A 237 7.57 -18.83 0.84
N SER A 238 7.54 -19.74 -0.15
CA SER A 238 8.74 -20.31 -0.79
C SER A 238 9.20 -19.45 -1.96
N PHE A 239 10.51 -19.27 -2.11
CA PHE A 239 11.15 -18.64 -3.26
C PHE A 239 11.59 -19.63 -4.33
N GLU A 240 11.58 -20.93 -4.05
CA GLU A 240 12.10 -22.01 -4.92
C GLU A 240 11.59 -21.92 -6.36
N LYS A 241 10.30 -21.62 -6.55
CA LYS A 241 9.68 -21.46 -7.87
C LYS A 241 10.40 -20.37 -8.70
N TYR A 242 10.68 -19.22 -8.09
CA TYR A 242 11.31 -18.09 -8.76
C TYR A 242 12.81 -18.33 -8.95
N GLU A 243 13.47 -18.93 -7.97
CA GLU A 243 14.87 -19.32 -8.04
C GLU A 243 15.08 -20.29 -9.23
N ALA A 244 14.23 -21.30 -9.39
CA ALA A 244 14.31 -22.23 -10.51
C ALA A 244 14.16 -21.50 -11.87
N ILE A 245 13.28 -20.50 -11.99
CA ILE A 245 13.14 -19.71 -13.22
C ILE A 245 14.41 -18.87 -13.47
N ILE A 246 14.94 -18.23 -12.43
CA ILE A 246 16.15 -17.39 -12.53
C ILE A 246 17.35 -18.23 -12.92
N GLU A 247 17.57 -19.38 -12.26
CA GLU A 247 18.72 -20.25 -12.53
C GLU A 247 18.71 -20.82 -13.96
N ASN A 248 17.54 -21.10 -14.51
CA ASN A 248 17.37 -21.58 -15.89
C ASN A 248 17.24 -20.43 -16.93
N SER A 249 17.31 -19.16 -16.49
CA SER A 249 17.19 -18.01 -17.38
C SER A 249 18.44 -17.81 -18.24
N PRO A 250 18.30 -17.61 -19.57
CA PRO A 250 19.42 -17.18 -20.41
C PRO A 250 19.92 -15.77 -20.06
N ASN A 251 19.12 -15.03 -19.29
CA ASN A 251 19.37 -13.64 -18.89
C ASN A 251 19.76 -13.49 -17.41
N LYS A 252 20.12 -14.59 -16.75
CA LYS A 252 20.40 -14.67 -15.30
C LYS A 252 21.34 -13.57 -14.81
N GLU A 253 22.43 -13.31 -15.53
CA GLU A 253 23.44 -12.31 -15.15
C GLU A 253 22.90 -10.86 -15.13
N ARG A 254 21.74 -10.62 -15.74
CA ARG A 254 21.07 -9.32 -15.80
C ARG A 254 19.89 -9.21 -14.81
N ILE A 255 19.71 -10.21 -13.94
CA ILE A 255 18.70 -10.24 -12.88
C ILE A 255 19.37 -9.96 -11.54
N HIS A 256 19.12 -8.80 -10.97
CA HIS A 256 19.70 -8.33 -9.70
C HIS A 256 18.71 -8.57 -8.57
N LEU A 257 18.95 -9.61 -7.77
CA LEU A 257 18.03 -10.08 -6.75
C LEU A 257 18.35 -9.49 -5.37
N ASN A 258 17.36 -8.85 -4.75
CA ASN A 258 17.37 -8.33 -3.39
C ASN A 258 16.16 -8.89 -2.61
N ASN A 259 16.15 -10.22 -2.38
CA ASN A 259 15.04 -10.96 -1.75
C ASN A 259 15.01 -10.80 -0.20
N ARG A 260 14.99 -9.58 0.27
CA ARG A 260 14.94 -9.19 1.68
C ARG A 260 13.97 -8.03 1.89
N TYR A 261 13.67 -7.74 3.14
CA TYR A 261 13.00 -6.48 3.44
C TYR A 261 13.88 -5.29 3.02
N ILE A 262 13.29 -4.38 2.25
CA ILE A 262 13.95 -3.14 1.86
C ILE A 262 13.57 -2.06 2.87
N ASN A 263 14.56 -1.50 3.56
CA ASN A 263 14.32 -0.45 4.54
C ASN A 263 13.94 0.86 3.86
N ASP A 264 13.20 1.72 4.56
CA ASP A 264 12.67 2.97 3.99
C ASP A 264 13.77 3.89 3.42
N ASN A 265 14.96 3.91 4.02
CA ASN A 265 16.10 4.69 3.54
C ASN A 265 16.74 4.15 2.26
N GLU A 266 16.44 2.91 1.87
CA GLU A 266 16.94 2.30 0.64
C GLU A 266 15.96 2.49 -0.54
N VAL A 267 14.67 2.74 -0.26
CA VAL A 267 13.60 2.86 -1.27
C VAL A 267 13.97 3.88 -2.35
N THR A 268 14.49 5.03 -1.94
CA THR A 268 14.97 6.08 -2.86
C THR A 268 15.95 5.54 -3.89
N THR A 269 16.90 4.70 -3.48
CA THR A 269 17.93 4.13 -4.36
C THR A 269 17.30 3.23 -5.43
N PHE A 270 16.39 2.32 -5.04
CA PHE A 270 15.75 1.41 -5.98
C PHE A 270 14.88 2.14 -7.01
N PHE A 271 14.03 3.07 -6.55
CA PHE A 271 13.14 3.81 -7.45
C PHE A 271 13.87 4.83 -8.32
N SER A 272 14.98 5.40 -7.82
CA SER A 272 15.79 6.32 -8.61
C SER A 272 16.65 5.60 -9.66
N ALA A 273 17.04 4.35 -9.44
CA ALA A 273 17.82 3.56 -10.38
C ALA A 273 17.00 3.10 -11.59
N ALA A 274 15.69 3.01 -11.46
CA ALA A 274 14.80 2.39 -12.44
C ALA A 274 14.36 3.34 -13.55
N ASP A 275 14.04 2.76 -14.71
CA ASP A 275 13.36 3.45 -15.82
C ASP A 275 11.85 3.26 -15.77
N VAL A 276 11.40 2.14 -15.23
CA VAL A 276 9.98 1.80 -15.10
C VAL A 276 9.79 0.76 -13.99
N CYS A 277 8.69 0.89 -13.24
CA CYS A 277 8.24 -0.11 -12.27
C CYS A 277 7.26 -1.07 -12.93
N ILE A 278 7.43 -2.39 -12.71
CA ILE A 278 6.57 -3.41 -13.30
C ILE A 278 5.73 -4.05 -12.21
N LEU A 279 4.41 -4.03 -12.38
CA LEU A 279 3.43 -4.65 -11.47
C LEU A 279 2.65 -5.74 -12.23
N PRO A 280 3.21 -6.94 -12.42
CA PRO A 280 2.66 -8.00 -13.26
C PRO A 280 1.60 -8.83 -12.53
N TYR A 281 0.78 -8.17 -11.70
CA TYR A 281 -0.10 -8.83 -10.74
C TYR A 281 -1.13 -9.73 -11.42
N LYS A 282 -1.40 -10.89 -10.83
CA LYS A 282 -2.49 -11.80 -11.24
C LYS A 282 -3.81 -11.42 -10.61
N SER A 283 -3.75 -10.77 -9.44
CA SER A 283 -4.91 -10.18 -8.75
C SER A 283 -4.48 -9.04 -7.84
N ALA A 284 -5.32 -8.04 -7.67
CA ALA A 284 -5.09 -6.94 -6.74
C ALA A 284 -6.42 -6.27 -6.32
N THR A 285 -6.47 -5.64 -5.14
CA THR A 285 -7.47 -4.61 -4.83
C THR A 285 -6.89 -3.23 -5.08
N GLN A 286 -5.71 -2.97 -4.54
CA GLN A 286 -4.89 -1.78 -4.76
C GLN A 286 -3.43 -2.11 -4.42
N SER A 287 -2.50 -1.23 -4.77
CA SER A 287 -1.09 -1.41 -4.46
C SER A 287 -0.46 -0.13 -3.92
N GLY A 288 0.12 -0.19 -2.72
CA GLY A 288 0.91 0.91 -2.16
C GLY A 288 2.15 1.24 -3.00
N ILE A 289 2.61 0.31 -3.85
CA ILE A 289 3.76 0.54 -4.74
C ILE A 289 3.44 1.61 -5.79
N THR A 290 2.17 1.75 -6.20
CA THR A 290 1.76 2.82 -7.12
C THR A 290 1.99 4.21 -6.52
N ALA A 291 1.69 4.39 -5.23
CA ALA A 291 1.90 5.65 -4.54
C ALA A 291 3.40 5.95 -4.33
N ILE A 292 4.23 4.92 -4.08
CA ILE A 292 5.68 5.08 -3.99
C ILE A 292 6.25 5.44 -5.36
N SER A 293 5.86 4.73 -6.42
CA SER A 293 6.31 5.00 -7.79
C SER A 293 5.95 6.42 -8.23
N ASN A 294 4.72 6.85 -7.92
CA ASN A 294 4.27 8.22 -8.18
C ASN A 294 5.11 9.26 -7.43
N HIS A 295 5.49 9.01 -6.15
CA HIS A 295 6.37 9.91 -5.41
C HIS A 295 7.68 10.18 -6.17
N PHE A 296 8.30 9.13 -6.74
CA PHE A 296 9.53 9.26 -7.52
C PHE A 296 9.29 9.65 -8.99
N CYS A 297 8.07 9.98 -9.37
CA CYS A 297 7.67 10.21 -10.77
C CYS A 297 8.13 9.08 -11.70
N LEU A 298 8.12 7.84 -11.21
CA LEU A 298 8.52 6.66 -11.96
C LEU A 298 7.28 6.04 -12.64
N PRO A 299 7.23 5.97 -13.99
CA PRO A 299 6.13 5.33 -14.70
C PRO A 299 5.97 3.85 -14.34
N ILE A 300 4.75 3.34 -14.52
CA ILE A 300 4.41 1.97 -14.17
C ILE A 300 3.88 1.23 -15.40
N ILE A 301 4.30 -0.03 -15.57
CA ILE A 301 3.63 -0.99 -16.44
C ILE A 301 2.94 -2.00 -15.53
N ALA A 302 1.61 -2.13 -15.62
CA ALA A 302 0.84 -2.99 -14.75
C ALA A 302 -0.23 -3.76 -15.50
N THR A 303 -0.59 -4.92 -15.01
CA THR A 303 -1.73 -5.70 -15.50
C THR A 303 -3.07 -5.07 -15.10
N ASP A 304 -4.11 -5.25 -15.90
CA ASP A 304 -5.47 -4.77 -15.62
C ASP A 304 -6.16 -5.65 -14.57
N VAL A 305 -5.74 -5.52 -13.31
CA VAL A 305 -6.32 -6.23 -12.19
C VAL A 305 -6.68 -5.30 -11.04
N GLY A 306 -7.87 -5.45 -10.49
CA GLY A 306 -8.36 -4.67 -9.35
C GLY A 306 -8.33 -3.16 -9.61
N GLY A 307 -7.83 -2.40 -8.64
CA GLY A 307 -7.76 -0.94 -8.72
C GLY A 307 -6.48 -0.37 -9.34
N LEU A 308 -5.62 -1.18 -9.99
CA LEU A 308 -4.36 -0.67 -10.55
C LEU A 308 -4.60 0.36 -11.65
N LYS A 309 -5.55 0.11 -12.56
CA LYS A 309 -5.92 1.04 -13.64
C LYS A 309 -6.57 2.35 -13.16
N GLU A 310 -7.03 2.40 -11.93
CA GLU A 310 -7.57 3.62 -11.33
C GLU A 310 -6.47 4.60 -10.92
N THR A 311 -5.28 4.07 -10.63
CA THR A 311 -4.10 4.86 -10.20
C THR A 311 -3.07 5.02 -11.31
N ILE A 312 -3.14 4.21 -12.37
CA ILE A 312 -2.24 4.23 -13.51
C ILE A 312 -3.06 4.57 -14.75
N HIS A 313 -2.97 5.80 -15.21
CA HIS A 313 -3.68 6.25 -16.40
C HIS A 313 -2.94 5.78 -17.65
N HIS A 314 -3.54 4.81 -18.38
CA HIS A 314 -2.96 4.21 -19.58
C HIS A 314 -2.57 5.30 -20.61
N ASN A 315 -1.35 5.21 -21.13
CA ASN A 315 -0.74 6.17 -22.07
C ASN A 315 -0.56 7.60 -21.52
N LYS A 316 -0.64 7.80 -20.18
CA LYS A 316 -0.42 9.10 -19.54
C LYS A 316 0.59 9.02 -18.38
N THR A 317 0.42 8.07 -17.48
CA THR A 317 1.30 7.87 -16.32
C THR A 317 1.94 6.48 -16.30
N GLY A 318 1.52 5.61 -17.23
CA GLY A 318 2.01 4.25 -17.38
C GLY A 318 1.29 3.49 -18.48
N LEU A 319 1.54 2.20 -18.57
CA LEU A 319 0.86 1.29 -19.48
C LEU A 319 0.07 0.25 -18.69
N ILE A 320 -1.13 -0.07 -19.17
CA ILE A 320 -1.96 -1.16 -18.65
C ILE A 320 -1.92 -2.31 -19.65
N VAL A 321 -1.57 -3.47 -19.16
CA VAL A 321 -1.54 -4.78 -19.87
C VAL A 321 -2.88 -5.46 -19.61
N GLU A 322 -3.64 -5.73 -20.66
CA GLU A 322 -5.02 -6.23 -20.54
C GLU A 322 -5.10 -7.59 -19.85
N THR A 323 -4.18 -8.49 -20.20
CA THR A 323 -4.16 -9.84 -19.68
C THR A 323 -2.85 -10.12 -18.93
N PRO A 324 -2.88 -10.68 -17.71
CA PRO A 324 -1.66 -10.99 -16.96
C PRO A 324 -0.93 -12.21 -17.57
N ASN A 325 -0.19 -11.98 -18.65
CA ASN A 325 0.69 -12.96 -19.28
C ASN A 325 2.04 -12.37 -19.67
N SER A 326 3.04 -13.20 -19.79
CA SER A 326 4.43 -12.80 -20.02
C SER A 326 4.66 -12.12 -21.38
N LEU A 327 3.94 -12.54 -22.41
CA LEU A 327 4.10 -11.98 -23.77
C LEU A 327 3.57 -10.54 -23.85
N GLU A 328 2.39 -10.26 -23.31
CA GLU A 328 1.82 -8.92 -23.27
C GLU A 328 2.63 -7.96 -22.40
N ILE A 329 3.16 -8.46 -21.25
CA ILE A 329 4.08 -7.68 -20.41
C ILE A 329 5.33 -7.29 -21.21
N LYS A 330 5.94 -8.25 -21.91
CA LYS A 330 7.10 -8.01 -22.80
C LYS A 330 6.80 -6.98 -23.87
N GLN A 331 5.67 -7.11 -24.57
CA GLN A 331 5.26 -6.17 -25.61
C GLN A 331 5.05 -4.75 -25.08
N SER A 332 4.49 -4.61 -23.87
CA SER A 332 4.31 -3.33 -23.21
C SER A 332 5.64 -2.70 -22.80
N ILE A 333 6.60 -3.51 -22.32
CA ILE A 333 7.96 -3.05 -22.04
C ILE A 333 8.63 -2.53 -23.32
N ASP A 334 8.59 -3.28 -24.40
CA ASP A 334 9.14 -2.83 -25.68
C ASP A 334 8.49 -1.54 -26.17
N SER A 335 7.17 -1.47 -26.16
CA SER A 335 6.42 -0.27 -26.55
C SER A 335 6.81 0.96 -25.74
N TYR A 336 6.98 0.79 -24.42
CA TYR A 336 7.38 1.87 -23.52
C TYR A 336 8.73 2.48 -23.92
N PHE A 337 9.73 1.65 -24.22
CA PHE A 337 11.08 2.12 -24.55
C PHE A 337 11.20 2.56 -26.01
N ILE A 338 10.59 1.87 -26.97
CA ILE A 338 10.60 2.24 -28.40
C ILE A 338 9.98 3.63 -28.60
N ASN A 339 8.88 3.92 -27.88
CA ASN A 339 8.19 5.19 -27.97
C ASN A 339 8.73 6.28 -27.02
N ASN A 340 9.82 6.01 -26.28
CA ASN A 340 10.45 6.95 -25.33
C ASN A 340 9.46 7.59 -24.34
N LEU A 341 8.57 6.79 -23.74
CA LEU A 341 7.45 7.29 -22.94
C LEU A 341 7.83 7.81 -21.55
N LYS A 342 9.06 7.53 -21.06
CA LYS A 342 9.50 7.84 -19.68
C LYS A 342 9.29 9.29 -19.30
N GLU A 343 9.84 10.22 -20.07
CA GLU A 343 9.83 11.65 -19.71
C GLU A 343 8.42 12.22 -19.68
N ASN A 344 7.63 11.92 -20.73
CA ASN A 344 6.25 12.41 -20.82
C ASN A 344 5.37 11.89 -19.67
N PHE A 345 5.49 10.60 -19.33
CA PHE A 345 4.75 10.01 -18.24
C PHE A 345 5.21 10.57 -16.89
N SER A 346 6.53 10.73 -16.66
CA SER A 346 7.08 11.32 -15.44
C SER A 346 6.57 12.74 -15.20
N MET A 347 6.55 13.59 -16.25
CA MET A 347 6.01 14.94 -16.14
C MET A 347 4.50 14.96 -15.82
N THR A 348 3.75 14.02 -16.39
CA THR A 348 2.32 13.89 -16.09
C THR A 348 2.08 13.47 -14.65
N ILE A 349 2.84 12.48 -14.15
CA ILE A 349 2.80 12.04 -12.75
C ILE A 349 3.12 13.20 -11.82
N GLN A 350 4.14 14.01 -12.13
CA GLN A 350 4.52 15.17 -11.32
C GLN A 350 3.38 16.16 -11.17
N LYS A 351 2.69 16.50 -12.27
CA LYS A 351 1.51 17.38 -12.23
C LYS A 351 0.35 16.81 -11.41
N GLU A 352 0.10 15.51 -11.53
CA GLU A 352 -0.96 14.86 -10.74
C GLU A 352 -0.64 14.82 -9.25
N ASN A 353 0.64 14.64 -8.88
CA ASN A 353 1.09 14.59 -7.48
C ASN A 353 0.80 15.89 -6.72
N GLU A 354 0.85 17.05 -7.38
CA GLU A 354 0.52 18.34 -6.77
C GLU A 354 -0.91 18.36 -6.20
N LEU A 355 -1.82 17.58 -6.77
CA LEU A 355 -3.23 17.49 -6.34
C LEU A 355 -3.49 16.42 -5.27
N LYS A 356 -2.57 15.46 -5.07
CA LYS A 356 -2.74 14.30 -4.17
C LYS A 356 -2.00 14.47 -2.85
N SER A 357 -2.13 15.64 -2.20
CA SER A 357 -1.47 15.92 -0.93
C SER A 357 -2.19 15.29 0.27
N TRP A 358 -1.43 14.97 1.33
CA TRP A 358 -1.97 14.51 2.61
C TRP A 358 -2.87 15.53 3.28
N ASP A 359 -2.58 16.83 3.13
CA ASP A 359 -3.38 17.90 3.71
C ASP A 359 -4.76 17.98 3.05
N ASN A 360 -4.83 17.83 1.72
CA ASN A 360 -6.09 17.76 1.00
C ASN A 360 -6.90 16.49 1.38
N PHE A 361 -6.23 15.35 1.54
CA PHE A 361 -6.88 14.12 1.99
C PHE A 361 -7.48 14.28 3.39
N ALA A 362 -6.70 14.81 4.34
CA ALA A 362 -7.14 15.06 5.70
C ALA A 362 -8.32 16.04 5.75
N GLU A 363 -8.25 17.12 4.99
CA GLU A 363 -9.31 18.13 4.92
C GLU A 363 -10.62 17.54 4.38
N LYS A 364 -10.58 16.82 3.28
CA LYS A 364 -11.75 16.12 2.72
C LYS A 364 -12.35 15.10 3.69
N LEU A 365 -11.51 14.36 4.43
CA LEU A 365 -11.97 13.41 5.44
C LEU A 365 -12.70 14.13 6.58
N ILE A 366 -12.16 15.25 7.08
CA ILE A 366 -12.78 16.05 8.14
C ILE A 366 -14.11 16.64 7.65
N GLN A 367 -14.16 17.22 6.45
CA GLN A 367 -15.41 17.73 5.85
C GLN A 367 -16.46 16.62 5.69
N PHE A 368 -16.05 15.43 5.27
CA PHE A 368 -16.98 14.29 5.17
C PHE A 368 -17.58 13.92 6.52
N SER A 369 -16.85 14.07 7.63
CA SER A 369 -17.41 13.80 8.97
C SER A 369 -18.62 14.67 9.32
N GLU A 370 -18.76 15.83 8.70
CA GLU A 370 -19.87 16.76 8.93
C GLU A 370 -21.16 16.32 8.20
N THR A 371 -21.03 15.44 7.21
CA THR A 371 -22.14 14.96 6.36
C THR A 371 -22.76 13.64 6.83
N ILE A 372 -22.16 12.95 7.82
CA ILE A 372 -22.58 11.62 8.29
C ILE A 372 -23.26 11.64 9.66
#